data_eb97a6e33e25655dd4fd8a5448f8a32c
#
_entry.id   eb97a6e33e25655dd4fd8a5448f8a32c
#
_cell.length_a   1.000
_cell.length_b   1.000
_cell.length_c   1.000
_cell.angle_alpha   90.00
_cell.angle_beta   90.00
_cell.angle_gamma   90.00
#
_symmetry.space_group_name_H-M   'P 1'
#
loop_
_entity.id
_entity.type
_entity.pdbx_description
1 polymer ?
#
loop_
_entity_poly.entity_id
_entity_poly.type
_entity_poly.pdbx_seq_one_letter_code
_entity_poly.pdbx_strand_id
1 'polypeptide(L)'
;MEEKGISRAVIKRLPRYYRYLGELLEDGVERISSGELSERMKVTASQIRQDLNNFGGFGQQGYGYNVRYLYSEIGKILGLDRVHNMIFVGAGNLGHALANYAAFERSGFKTVGIFDVNPVLKGISVRGIEIRMADELPEFIKEHHVEIAALTLPKAKAVEMAEILVDNGVKAIWNFAHTDLNLKLPKDVIVENVHLSESLMRLSYNLTRYEAEHPKNN
;
A
#
# COMPACT_ATOMS: atom_id res chain seq x y z
N MET A 1 24.10 2.87 18.26
CA MET A 1 24.30 2.33 16.90
C MET A 1 23.38 3.10 15.99
N GLU A 2 23.93 3.94 15.10
CA GLU A 2 23.12 4.59 14.08
C GLU A 2 22.55 3.51 13.18
N GLU A 3 21.23 3.35 13.17
CA GLU A 3 20.55 2.58 12.14
C GLU A 3 20.90 3.22 10.79
N LYS A 4 21.76 2.56 10.02
CA LYS A 4 21.93 2.91 8.60
C LYS A 4 20.56 2.82 7.96
N GLY A 5 19.95 3.97 7.74
CA GLY A 5 18.61 4.07 7.17
C GLY A 5 18.54 3.30 5.85
N ILE A 6 17.71 2.28 5.80
CA ILE A 6 17.46 1.48 4.59
C ILE A 6 16.91 2.42 3.53
N SER A 7 17.47 2.35 2.31
CA SER A 7 17.09 3.29 1.26
C SER A 7 15.60 3.14 0.89
N ARG A 8 14.93 4.27 0.64
CA ARG A 8 13.52 4.27 0.20
C ARG A 8 13.27 3.41 -1.04
N ALA A 9 14.27 3.27 -1.90
CA ALA A 9 14.18 2.42 -3.10
C ALA A 9 14.08 0.93 -2.74
N VAL A 10 14.77 0.48 -1.71
CA VAL A 10 14.66 -0.90 -1.18
C VAL A 10 13.27 -1.10 -0.58
N ILE A 11 12.82 -0.20 0.31
CA ILE A 11 11.49 -0.29 0.94
C ILE A 11 10.38 -0.36 -0.11
N LYS A 12 10.44 0.43 -1.18
CA LYS A 12 9.46 0.39 -2.28
C LYS A 12 9.41 -0.95 -3.03
N ARG A 13 10.47 -1.76 -2.98
CA ARG A 13 10.51 -3.09 -3.60
C ARG A 13 10.00 -4.21 -2.70
N LEU A 14 10.04 -4.06 -1.37
CA LEU A 14 9.63 -5.10 -0.42
C LEU A 14 8.20 -5.63 -0.65
N PRO A 15 7.17 -4.78 -0.89
CA PRO A 15 5.82 -5.27 -1.15
C PRO A 15 5.75 -6.18 -2.39
N ARG A 16 6.63 -5.92 -3.37
CA ARG A 16 6.72 -6.74 -4.57
C ARG A 16 7.37 -8.09 -4.29
N TYR A 17 8.42 -8.14 -3.46
CA TYR A 17 8.99 -9.41 -2.97
C TYR A 17 7.93 -10.19 -2.21
N TYR A 18 7.23 -9.56 -1.28
CA TYR A 18 6.20 -10.20 -0.46
C TYR A 18 5.12 -10.86 -1.32
N ARG A 19 4.60 -10.16 -2.32
CA ARG A 19 3.60 -10.68 -3.25
C ARG A 19 4.10 -11.91 -4.03
N TYR A 20 5.27 -11.82 -4.67
CA TYR A 20 5.79 -12.95 -5.44
C TYR A 20 6.13 -14.17 -4.58
N LEU A 21 6.59 -13.94 -3.36
CA LEU A 21 6.83 -15.04 -2.41
C LEU A 21 5.50 -15.67 -1.96
N GLY A 22 4.44 -14.89 -1.80
CA GLY A 22 3.09 -15.39 -1.53
C GLY A 22 2.57 -16.29 -2.64
N GLU A 23 2.70 -15.86 -3.91
CA GLU A 23 2.36 -16.67 -5.09
C GLU A 23 3.15 -18.00 -5.11
N LEU A 24 4.45 -17.96 -4.80
CA LEU A 24 5.29 -19.16 -4.73
C LEU A 24 4.86 -20.12 -3.61
N LEU A 25 4.41 -19.61 -2.47
CA LEU A 25 3.87 -20.43 -1.40
C LEU A 25 2.57 -21.12 -1.78
N GLU A 26 1.69 -20.44 -2.51
CA GLU A 26 0.46 -21.01 -3.07
C GLU A 26 0.78 -22.12 -4.08
N ASP A 27 1.83 -21.94 -4.88
CA ASP A 27 2.35 -22.95 -5.83
C ASP A 27 3.13 -24.11 -5.14
N GLY A 28 3.29 -24.08 -3.80
CA GLY A 28 4.00 -25.11 -3.05
C GLY A 28 5.53 -25.06 -3.19
N VAL A 29 6.11 -23.97 -3.65
CA VAL A 29 7.55 -23.81 -3.84
C VAL A 29 8.23 -23.55 -2.48
N GLU A 30 9.11 -24.45 -2.07
CA GLU A 30 9.81 -24.35 -0.77
C GLU A 30 11.07 -23.49 -0.84
N ARG A 31 11.77 -23.51 -1.97
CA ARG A 31 13.05 -22.81 -2.17
C ARG A 31 13.10 -22.10 -3.50
N ILE A 32 13.78 -20.95 -3.52
CA ILE A 32 14.02 -20.17 -4.73
C ILE A 32 15.42 -19.55 -4.71
N SER A 33 16.08 -19.54 -5.85
CA SER A 33 17.35 -18.83 -6.03
C SER A 33 17.13 -17.35 -6.33
N SER A 34 18.17 -16.52 -6.12
CA SER A 34 18.11 -15.12 -6.56
C SER A 34 18.00 -14.99 -8.08
N GLY A 35 18.45 -15.98 -8.85
CA GLY A 35 18.29 -16.06 -10.30
C GLY A 35 16.85 -16.23 -10.70
N GLU A 36 16.18 -17.28 -10.24
CA GLU A 36 14.75 -17.55 -10.51
C GLU A 36 13.84 -16.42 -10.05
N LEU A 37 14.11 -15.83 -8.87
CA LEU A 37 13.36 -14.68 -8.37
C LEU A 37 13.59 -13.43 -9.25
N SER A 38 14.81 -13.26 -9.81
CA SER A 38 15.14 -12.16 -10.72
C SER A 38 14.35 -12.22 -12.03
N GLU A 39 14.16 -13.41 -12.59
CA GLU A 39 13.36 -13.63 -13.79
C GLU A 39 11.90 -13.23 -13.60
N ARG A 40 11.30 -13.62 -12.46
CA ARG A 40 9.92 -13.24 -12.10
C ARG A 40 9.77 -11.74 -11.84
N MET A 41 10.73 -11.15 -11.16
CA MET A 41 10.67 -9.73 -10.77
C MET A 41 11.20 -8.77 -11.81
N LYS A 42 11.89 -9.23 -12.87
CA LYS A 42 12.59 -8.41 -13.86
C LYS A 42 13.53 -7.38 -13.21
N VAL A 43 14.27 -7.83 -12.20
CA VAL A 43 15.40 -7.12 -11.57
C VAL A 43 16.60 -8.07 -11.54
N THR A 44 17.82 -7.56 -11.38
CA THR A 44 19.01 -8.44 -11.38
C THR A 44 19.10 -9.27 -10.08
N ALA A 45 19.65 -10.48 -10.19
CA ALA A 45 19.91 -11.33 -9.03
C ALA A 45 20.85 -10.63 -8.00
N SER A 46 21.76 -9.78 -8.49
CA SER A 46 22.62 -8.96 -7.62
C SER A 46 21.83 -7.95 -6.82
N GLN A 47 20.85 -7.27 -7.45
CA GLN A 47 19.97 -6.34 -6.77
C GLN A 47 19.14 -7.04 -5.68
N ILE A 48 18.61 -8.24 -5.97
CA ILE A 48 17.86 -9.03 -4.98
C ILE A 48 18.71 -9.33 -3.76
N ARG A 49 19.94 -9.84 -3.99
CA ARG A 49 20.88 -10.13 -2.90
C ARG A 49 21.20 -8.88 -2.08
N GLN A 50 21.46 -7.76 -2.74
CA GLN A 50 21.75 -6.50 -2.08
C GLN A 50 20.56 -5.98 -1.27
N ASP A 51 19.34 -6.05 -1.81
CA ASP A 51 18.12 -5.62 -1.12
C ASP A 51 17.90 -6.44 0.16
N LEU A 52 17.96 -7.76 0.04
CA LEU A 52 17.72 -8.67 1.14
C LEU A 52 18.83 -8.62 2.21
N ASN A 53 20.08 -8.34 1.83
CA ASN A 53 21.19 -8.18 2.79
C ASN A 53 21.02 -6.94 3.70
N ASN A 54 20.19 -5.95 3.35
CA ASN A 54 19.90 -4.83 4.25
C ASN A 54 19.14 -5.26 5.51
N PHE A 55 18.48 -6.40 5.49
CA PHE A 55 17.62 -6.90 6.58
C PHE A 55 18.19 -8.14 7.27
N GLY A 56 19.41 -8.56 6.93
CA GLY A 56 20.04 -9.78 7.40
C GLY A 56 20.22 -10.82 6.30
N GLY A 57 21.09 -11.78 6.51
CA GLY A 57 21.39 -12.81 5.52
C GLY A 57 20.31 -13.89 5.45
N PHE A 58 19.30 -13.72 4.61
CA PHE A 58 18.20 -14.68 4.46
C PHE A 58 18.53 -15.92 3.63
N GLY A 59 19.66 -15.93 2.94
CA GLY A 59 20.07 -17.03 2.06
C GLY A 59 21.39 -17.68 2.47
N GLN A 60 21.52 -18.96 2.19
CA GLN A 60 22.79 -19.68 2.22
C GLN A 60 23.37 -19.77 0.81
N GLN A 61 24.66 -19.53 0.68
CA GLN A 61 25.33 -19.60 -0.61
C GLN A 61 25.18 -21.00 -1.21
N GLY A 62 24.66 -21.08 -2.44
CA GLY A 62 24.40 -22.34 -3.15
C GLY A 62 23.04 -22.99 -2.87
N TYR A 63 22.33 -22.61 -1.82
CA TYR A 63 21.03 -23.22 -1.46
C TYR A 63 19.80 -22.33 -1.74
N GLY A 64 20.01 -21.04 -2.09
CA GLY A 64 18.92 -20.08 -2.29
C GLY A 64 18.21 -19.70 -1.00
N TYR A 65 16.99 -19.18 -1.15
CA TYR A 65 16.15 -18.72 -0.05
C TYR A 65 15.06 -19.74 0.26
N ASN A 66 14.79 -19.97 1.54
CA ASN A 66 13.56 -20.64 1.96
C ASN A 66 12.39 -19.65 1.79
N VAL A 67 11.42 -20.02 0.96
CA VAL A 67 10.33 -19.12 0.55
C VAL A 67 9.46 -18.73 1.75
N ARG A 68 9.05 -19.69 2.57
CA ARG A 68 8.22 -19.45 3.76
C ARG A 68 8.92 -18.55 4.78
N TYR A 69 10.18 -18.80 5.05
CA TYR A 69 10.98 -18.01 5.98
C TYR A 69 11.13 -16.56 5.45
N LEU A 70 11.54 -16.40 4.19
CA LEU A 70 11.72 -15.09 3.59
C LEU A 70 10.40 -14.29 3.52
N TYR A 71 9.29 -14.96 3.19
CA TYR A 71 7.97 -14.36 3.20
C TYR A 71 7.59 -13.82 4.58
N SER A 72 7.79 -14.64 5.62
CA SER A 72 7.51 -14.25 7.02
C SER A 72 8.36 -13.06 7.45
N GLU A 73 9.66 -13.08 7.19
CA GLU A 73 10.55 -11.99 7.60
C GLU A 73 10.26 -10.68 6.86
N ILE A 74 9.97 -10.72 5.55
CA ILE A 74 9.54 -9.54 4.80
C ILE A 74 8.19 -9.04 5.33
N GLY A 75 7.27 -9.94 5.68
CA GLY A 75 6.00 -9.58 6.29
C GLY A 75 6.19 -8.80 7.59
N LYS A 76 7.08 -9.24 8.48
CA LYS A 76 7.44 -8.52 9.72
C LYS A 76 8.04 -7.14 9.44
N ILE A 77 8.96 -7.05 8.48
CA ILE A 77 9.57 -5.77 8.08
C ILE A 77 8.51 -4.78 7.55
N LEU A 78 7.51 -5.29 6.84
CA LEU A 78 6.38 -4.49 6.34
C LEU A 78 5.30 -4.22 7.39
N GLY A 79 5.43 -4.78 8.62
CA GLY A 79 4.44 -4.65 9.68
C GLY A 79 3.16 -5.44 9.44
N LEU A 80 3.18 -6.47 8.58
CA LEU A 80 2.02 -7.29 8.22
C LEU A 80 1.80 -8.48 9.18
N ASP A 81 2.57 -8.56 10.24
CA ASP A 81 2.45 -9.54 11.33
C ASP A 81 1.44 -9.11 12.40
N ARG A 82 0.82 -7.93 12.23
CA ARG A 82 -0.26 -7.40 13.08
C ARG A 82 -1.41 -6.86 12.24
N VAL A 83 -2.56 -6.65 12.88
CA VAL A 83 -3.73 -6.05 12.24
C VAL A 83 -3.68 -4.53 12.42
N HIS A 84 -3.88 -3.81 11.31
CA HIS A 84 -4.02 -2.36 11.28
C HIS A 84 -5.49 -1.99 11.08
N ASN A 85 -6.09 -1.28 12.03
CA ASN A 85 -7.43 -0.75 11.86
C ASN A 85 -7.39 0.46 10.92
N MET A 86 -8.16 0.36 9.84
CA MET A 86 -8.26 1.43 8.85
C MET A 86 -9.70 1.86 8.60
N ILE A 87 -9.86 3.11 8.22
CA ILE A 87 -11.13 3.67 7.77
C ILE A 87 -11.02 4.22 6.35
N PHE A 88 -12.16 4.30 5.66
CA PHE A 88 -12.28 5.02 4.41
C PHE A 88 -13.07 6.31 4.63
N VAL A 89 -12.58 7.42 4.09
CA VAL A 89 -13.25 8.72 4.11
C VAL A 89 -13.49 9.16 2.68
N GLY A 90 -14.77 9.23 2.31
CA GLY A 90 -15.28 9.35 0.96
C GLY A 90 -15.79 8.01 0.43
N ALA A 91 -17.11 7.82 0.40
CA ALA A 91 -17.76 6.60 -0.07
C ALA A 91 -18.28 6.73 -1.53
N GLY A 92 -17.63 7.58 -2.34
CA GLY A 92 -17.84 7.65 -3.78
C GLY A 92 -17.37 6.39 -4.49
N ASN A 93 -17.41 6.38 -5.82
CA ASN A 93 -17.07 5.19 -6.62
C ASN A 93 -15.73 4.54 -6.25
N LEU A 94 -14.68 5.35 -6.08
CA LEU A 94 -13.35 4.84 -5.73
C LEU A 94 -13.32 4.30 -4.29
N GLY A 95 -13.85 5.06 -3.32
CA GLY A 95 -13.88 4.66 -1.92
C GLY A 95 -14.66 3.37 -1.72
N HIS A 96 -15.84 3.26 -2.36
CA HIS A 96 -16.66 2.06 -2.35
C HIS A 96 -15.92 0.85 -2.95
N ALA A 97 -15.25 1.02 -4.10
CA ALA A 97 -14.50 -0.04 -4.75
C ALA A 97 -13.34 -0.54 -3.88
N LEU A 98 -12.58 0.38 -3.27
CA LEU A 98 -11.47 0.05 -2.39
C LEU A 98 -11.93 -0.60 -1.07
N ALA A 99 -12.98 -0.07 -0.44
CA ALA A 99 -13.55 -0.66 0.79
C ALA A 99 -14.10 -2.08 0.54
N ASN A 100 -14.53 -2.37 -0.68
CA ASN A 100 -15.01 -3.70 -1.07
C ASN A 100 -13.88 -4.69 -1.41
N TYR A 101 -12.60 -4.25 -1.45
CA TYR A 101 -11.49 -5.10 -1.86
C TYR A 101 -10.98 -6.00 -0.73
N ALA A 102 -11.42 -7.26 -0.74
CA ALA A 102 -11.15 -8.26 0.31
C ALA A 102 -9.66 -8.57 0.57
N ALA A 103 -8.78 -8.29 -0.40
CA ALA A 103 -7.36 -8.63 -0.25
C ALA A 103 -6.65 -7.78 0.82
N PHE A 104 -7.17 -6.60 1.18
CA PHE A 104 -6.58 -5.78 2.24
C PHE A 104 -6.64 -6.49 3.59
N GLU A 105 -7.76 -7.12 3.93
CA GLU A 105 -7.91 -7.87 5.19
C GLU A 105 -6.93 -9.05 5.27
N ARG A 106 -6.72 -9.76 4.15
CA ARG A 106 -5.73 -10.85 4.09
C ARG A 106 -4.30 -10.37 4.31
N SER A 107 -4.04 -9.10 4.03
CA SER A 107 -2.75 -8.45 4.25
C SER A 107 -2.65 -7.71 5.59
N GLY A 108 -3.59 -7.95 6.53
CA GLY A 108 -3.55 -7.35 7.86
C GLY A 108 -4.21 -5.97 7.98
N PHE A 109 -4.85 -5.44 6.91
CA PHE A 109 -5.54 -4.15 6.94
C PHE A 109 -7.05 -4.36 7.13
N LYS A 110 -7.52 -4.19 8.36
CA LYS A 110 -8.93 -4.37 8.71
C LYS A 110 -9.71 -3.06 8.53
N THR A 111 -10.66 -3.03 7.60
CA THR A 111 -11.60 -1.91 7.51
C THR A 111 -12.56 -1.95 8.69
N VAL A 112 -12.55 -0.91 9.52
CA VAL A 112 -13.43 -0.79 10.71
C VAL A 112 -14.51 0.26 10.54
N GLY A 113 -14.42 1.17 9.56
CA GLY A 113 -15.42 2.20 9.32
C GLY A 113 -15.32 2.80 7.91
N ILE A 114 -16.44 3.31 7.41
CA ILE A 114 -16.55 4.01 6.14
C ILE A 114 -17.37 5.27 6.40
N PHE A 115 -16.88 6.43 5.92
CA PHE A 115 -17.45 7.73 6.22
C PHE A 115 -17.68 8.56 4.95
N ASP A 116 -18.77 9.31 4.94
CA ASP A 116 -19.07 10.28 3.89
C ASP A 116 -19.82 11.50 4.45
N VAL A 117 -19.78 12.59 3.74
CA VAL A 117 -20.57 13.80 4.05
C VAL A 117 -21.96 13.77 3.43
N ASN A 118 -22.20 12.88 2.47
CA ASN A 118 -23.48 12.77 1.78
C ASN A 118 -24.48 11.94 2.61
N PRO A 119 -25.56 12.56 3.13
CA PRO A 119 -26.52 11.87 3.99
C PRO A 119 -27.29 10.75 3.26
N VAL A 120 -27.35 10.77 1.93
CA VAL A 120 -28.00 9.71 1.14
C VAL A 120 -27.27 8.39 1.25
N LEU A 121 -25.97 8.41 1.54
CA LEU A 121 -25.15 7.22 1.69
C LEU A 121 -25.20 6.63 3.11
N LYS A 122 -25.70 7.35 4.10
CA LYS A 122 -25.78 6.89 5.49
C LYS A 122 -26.57 5.59 5.62
N GLY A 123 -25.99 4.60 6.29
CA GLY A 123 -26.60 3.29 6.50
C GLY A 123 -26.49 2.31 5.34
N ILE A 124 -25.98 2.74 4.18
CA ILE A 124 -25.65 1.81 3.09
C ILE A 124 -24.49 0.93 3.55
N SER A 125 -24.62 -0.39 3.36
CA SER A 125 -23.60 -1.33 3.81
C SER A 125 -22.65 -1.73 2.69
N VAL A 126 -21.34 -1.69 2.99
CA VAL A 126 -20.26 -2.20 2.15
C VAL A 126 -19.55 -3.31 2.91
N ARG A 127 -19.67 -4.55 2.47
CA ARG A 127 -19.11 -5.75 3.16
C ARG A 127 -19.51 -5.84 4.64
N GLY A 128 -20.73 -5.48 4.97
CA GLY A 128 -21.23 -5.52 6.34
C GLY A 128 -20.84 -4.33 7.22
N ILE A 129 -20.14 -3.33 6.67
CA ILE A 129 -19.80 -2.07 7.35
C ILE A 129 -20.73 -0.98 6.83
N GLU A 130 -21.50 -0.38 7.71
CA GLU A 130 -22.40 0.72 7.36
C GLU A 130 -21.62 2.02 7.14
N ILE A 131 -22.00 2.78 6.10
CA ILE A 131 -21.48 4.12 5.87
C ILE A 131 -22.05 5.05 6.93
N ARG A 132 -21.16 5.75 7.62
CA ARG A 132 -21.45 6.73 8.68
C ARG A 132 -21.24 8.14 8.17
N MET A 133 -21.74 9.10 8.92
CA MET A 133 -21.49 10.52 8.62
C MET A 133 -20.11 10.95 9.11
N ALA A 134 -19.48 11.86 8.35
CA ALA A 134 -18.11 12.32 8.63
C ALA A 134 -17.98 13.11 9.95
N ASP A 135 -19.06 13.66 10.49
CA ASP A 135 -19.08 14.30 11.80
C ASP A 135 -18.93 13.31 12.98
N GLU A 136 -19.17 12.01 12.73
CA GLU A 136 -18.94 10.93 13.71
C GLU A 136 -17.46 10.53 13.83
N LEU A 137 -16.57 10.99 12.93
CA LEU A 137 -15.16 10.60 12.87
C LEU A 137 -14.39 10.78 14.19
N PRO A 138 -14.46 11.94 14.89
CA PRO A 138 -13.64 12.17 16.08
C PRO A 138 -13.88 11.14 17.20
N GLU A 139 -15.12 10.78 17.40
CA GLU A 139 -15.52 9.82 18.43
C GLU A 139 -15.17 8.39 18.00
N PHE A 140 -15.47 8.05 16.76
CA PHE A 140 -15.17 6.73 16.19
C PHE A 140 -13.68 6.40 16.22
N ILE A 141 -12.80 7.36 15.85
CA ILE A 141 -11.35 7.15 15.85
C ILE A 141 -10.84 6.77 17.24
N LYS A 142 -11.34 7.45 18.27
CA LYS A 142 -10.96 7.20 19.68
C LYS A 142 -11.41 5.81 20.16
N GLU A 143 -12.65 5.42 19.83
CA GLU A 143 -13.21 4.14 20.25
C GLU A 143 -12.56 2.93 19.55
N HIS A 144 -12.21 3.07 18.27
CA HIS A 144 -11.78 1.94 17.43
C HIS A 144 -10.28 1.87 17.19
N HIS A 145 -9.48 2.73 17.84
CA HIS A 145 -8.02 2.78 17.68
C HIS A 145 -7.60 2.77 16.20
N VAL A 146 -8.14 3.72 15.44
CA VAL A 146 -7.87 3.84 14.00
C VAL A 146 -6.42 4.28 13.78
N GLU A 147 -5.66 3.49 13.04
CA GLU A 147 -4.26 3.79 12.71
C GLU A 147 -4.12 4.44 11.34
N ILE A 148 -4.94 4.01 10.37
CA ILE A 148 -4.82 4.39 8.95
C ILE A 148 -6.15 4.96 8.47
N ALA A 149 -6.09 6.08 7.73
CA ALA A 149 -7.23 6.60 7.00
C ALA A 149 -6.95 6.64 5.49
N ALA A 150 -7.81 6.00 4.70
CA ALA A 150 -7.81 6.11 3.25
C ALA A 150 -8.70 7.27 2.82
N LEU A 151 -8.11 8.27 2.14
CA LEU A 151 -8.84 9.44 1.64
C LEU A 151 -9.17 9.29 0.16
N THR A 152 -10.45 9.18 -0.14
CA THR A 152 -10.99 9.09 -1.50
C THR A 152 -11.90 10.28 -1.81
N LEU A 153 -11.43 11.46 -1.40
CA LEU A 153 -12.15 12.73 -1.48
C LEU A 153 -11.69 13.59 -2.68
N PRO A 154 -12.51 14.54 -3.13
CA PRO A 154 -12.06 15.59 -4.03
C PRO A 154 -10.92 16.40 -3.41
N LYS A 155 -9.96 16.83 -4.26
CA LYS A 155 -8.79 17.64 -3.87
C LYS A 155 -9.10 18.77 -2.89
N ALA A 156 -10.19 19.49 -3.14
CA ALA A 156 -10.58 20.67 -2.34
C ALA A 156 -10.90 20.35 -0.87
N LYS A 157 -11.22 19.08 -0.55
CA LYS A 157 -11.60 18.64 0.80
C LYS A 157 -10.54 17.79 1.49
N ALA A 158 -9.50 17.40 0.76
CA ALA A 158 -8.53 16.43 1.28
C ALA A 158 -7.66 16.98 2.41
N VAL A 159 -7.23 18.24 2.35
CA VAL A 159 -6.38 18.86 3.37
C VAL A 159 -7.15 19.03 4.67
N GLU A 160 -8.32 19.68 4.62
CA GLU A 160 -9.19 19.90 5.78
C GLU A 160 -9.51 18.57 6.50
N MET A 161 -9.88 17.55 5.74
CA MET A 161 -10.20 16.24 6.31
C MET A 161 -8.96 15.54 6.90
N ALA A 162 -7.82 15.65 6.24
CA ALA A 162 -6.57 15.09 6.75
C ALA A 162 -6.16 15.73 8.09
N GLU A 163 -6.30 17.05 8.25
CA GLU A 163 -6.07 17.75 9.50
C GLU A 163 -7.02 17.24 10.61
N ILE A 164 -8.31 17.11 10.34
CA ILE A 164 -9.27 16.54 11.29
C ILE A 164 -8.86 15.14 11.76
N LEU A 165 -8.44 14.28 10.83
CA LEU A 165 -8.02 12.92 11.13
C LEU A 165 -6.77 12.89 12.03
N VAL A 166 -5.77 13.69 11.71
CA VAL A 166 -4.50 13.81 12.45
C VAL A 166 -4.75 14.36 13.86
N ASP A 167 -5.54 15.41 13.99
CA ASP A 167 -5.90 16.02 15.28
C ASP A 167 -6.65 15.03 16.21
N ASN A 168 -7.33 14.04 15.63
CA ASN A 168 -7.98 12.97 16.37
C ASN A 168 -7.14 11.69 16.54
N GLY A 169 -5.86 11.71 16.15
CA GLY A 169 -4.90 10.66 16.47
C GLY A 169 -4.58 9.67 15.36
N VAL A 170 -5.10 9.85 14.13
CA VAL A 170 -4.69 9.06 12.97
C VAL A 170 -3.26 9.40 12.60
N LYS A 171 -2.40 8.39 12.46
CA LYS A 171 -0.97 8.55 12.21
C LYS A 171 -0.56 8.35 10.76
N ALA A 172 -1.36 7.61 10.01
CA ALA A 172 -1.05 7.25 8.63
C ALA A 172 -2.23 7.55 7.69
N ILE A 173 -1.95 8.21 6.57
CA ILE A 173 -2.94 8.58 5.56
C ILE A 173 -2.56 7.94 4.23
N TRP A 174 -3.48 7.16 3.67
CA TRP A 174 -3.42 6.61 2.33
C TRP A 174 -4.25 7.50 1.41
N ASN A 175 -3.58 8.39 0.69
CA ASN A 175 -4.20 9.49 -0.01
C ASN A 175 -4.41 9.22 -1.50
N PHE A 176 -5.65 9.19 -1.94
CA PHE A 176 -6.05 9.10 -3.35
C PHE A 176 -6.53 10.44 -3.95
N ALA A 177 -6.59 11.50 -3.15
CA ALA A 177 -6.89 12.83 -3.67
C ALA A 177 -5.70 13.39 -4.47
N HIS A 178 -5.99 14.15 -5.52
CA HIS A 178 -4.97 14.77 -6.37
C HIS A 178 -4.29 15.98 -5.69
N THR A 179 -3.66 15.71 -4.53
CA THR A 179 -2.87 16.71 -3.79
C THR A 179 -1.81 16.01 -2.93
N ASP A 180 -0.63 16.60 -2.82
CA ASP A 180 0.46 16.10 -1.99
C ASP A 180 0.25 16.52 -0.54
N LEU A 181 -0.38 15.66 0.26
CA LEU A 181 -0.69 15.94 1.67
C LEU A 181 0.56 16.03 2.54
N ASN A 182 1.64 15.31 2.21
CA ASN A 182 2.92 15.40 2.92
C ASN A 182 3.58 16.79 2.88
N LEU A 183 3.16 17.67 1.99
CA LEU A 183 3.59 19.08 1.94
C LEU A 183 2.72 20.01 2.80
N LYS A 184 1.62 19.51 3.35
CA LYS A 184 0.59 20.28 4.07
C LYS A 184 0.45 19.87 5.53
N LEU A 185 0.76 18.61 5.85
CA LEU A 185 0.61 18.03 7.18
C LEU A 185 1.94 18.09 7.98
N PRO A 186 1.89 17.93 9.31
CA PRO A 186 3.07 17.77 10.14
C PRO A 186 3.98 16.64 9.66
N LYS A 187 5.30 16.76 9.87
CA LYS A 187 6.32 15.82 9.36
C LYS A 187 6.27 14.43 10.01
N ASP A 188 5.66 14.29 11.14
CA ASP A 188 5.47 13.05 11.89
C ASP A 188 4.26 12.25 11.42
N VAL A 189 3.43 12.83 10.54
CA VAL A 189 2.32 12.12 9.89
C VAL A 189 2.86 11.34 8.69
N ILE A 190 2.56 10.05 8.65
CA ILE A 190 2.94 9.17 7.54
C ILE A 190 1.90 9.33 6.42
N VAL A 191 2.35 9.75 5.24
CA VAL A 191 1.47 9.92 4.07
C VAL A 191 2.00 9.12 2.90
N GLU A 192 1.15 8.27 2.33
CA GLU A 192 1.38 7.63 1.04
C GLU A 192 0.39 8.19 0.01
N ASN A 193 0.90 8.96 -0.97
CA ASN A 193 0.09 9.54 -2.05
C ASN A 193 -0.01 8.56 -3.21
N VAL A 194 -1.23 8.27 -3.67
CA VAL A 194 -1.52 7.41 -4.81
C VAL A 194 -2.12 8.22 -5.94
N HIS A 195 -1.31 8.54 -6.94
CA HIS A 195 -1.76 9.25 -8.14
C HIS A 195 -1.96 8.26 -9.29
N LEU A 196 -3.18 7.80 -9.49
CA LEU A 196 -3.52 6.81 -10.53
C LEU A 196 -3.13 7.30 -11.95
N SER A 197 -3.26 8.61 -12.21
CA SER A 197 -2.87 9.22 -13.49
C SER A 197 -1.38 9.07 -13.80
N GLU A 198 -0.49 9.06 -12.81
CA GLU A 198 0.95 8.87 -13.04
C GLU A 198 1.27 7.49 -13.64
N SER A 199 0.51 6.47 -13.24
CA SER A 199 0.65 5.13 -13.82
C SER A 199 0.27 5.13 -15.31
N LEU A 200 -0.81 5.83 -15.68
CA LEU A 200 -1.23 5.98 -17.08
C LEU A 200 -0.22 6.81 -17.89
N MET A 201 0.35 7.87 -17.31
CA MET A 201 1.39 8.67 -17.97
C MET A 201 2.64 7.83 -18.27
N ARG A 202 3.07 6.99 -17.33
CA ARG A 202 4.18 6.03 -17.57
C ARG A 202 3.85 5.02 -18.66
N LEU A 203 2.62 4.52 -18.69
CA LEU A 203 2.15 3.61 -19.75
C LEU A 203 2.17 4.32 -21.11
N SER A 204 1.67 5.55 -21.21
CA SER A 204 1.70 6.37 -22.42
C SER A 204 3.11 6.58 -22.93
N TYR A 205 4.06 6.92 -22.05
CA TYR A 205 5.48 7.05 -22.43
C TYR A 205 6.02 5.75 -23.03
N ASN A 206 5.75 4.60 -22.41
CA ASN A 206 6.23 3.33 -22.91
C ASN A 206 5.58 2.95 -24.27
N LEU A 207 4.29 3.29 -24.45
CA LEU A 207 3.59 3.08 -25.71
C LEU A 207 4.20 3.91 -26.84
N THR A 208 4.47 5.19 -26.60
CA THR A 208 5.12 6.09 -27.57
C THR A 208 6.51 5.57 -27.97
N ARG A 209 7.29 5.08 -27.00
CA ARG A 209 8.59 4.45 -27.29
C ARG A 209 8.44 3.20 -28.14
N TYR A 210 7.51 2.31 -27.78
CA TYR A 210 7.24 1.09 -28.53
C TYR A 210 6.87 1.39 -29.99
N GLU A 211 6.01 2.38 -30.25
CA GLU A 211 5.60 2.79 -31.58
C GLU A 211 6.78 3.37 -32.39
N ALA A 212 7.68 4.11 -31.74
CA ALA A 212 8.89 4.63 -32.39
C ALA A 212 9.89 3.51 -32.78
N GLU A 213 9.99 2.46 -31.96
CA GLU A 213 10.85 1.29 -32.22
C GLU A 213 10.23 0.30 -33.23
N HIS A 214 8.88 0.34 -33.39
CA HIS A 214 8.10 -0.54 -34.28
C HIS A 214 7.20 0.30 -35.21
N PRO A 215 7.78 1.12 -36.13
CA PRO A 215 6.95 1.90 -37.02
C PRO A 215 6.06 1.00 -37.86
N LYS A 216 4.77 1.31 -37.93
CA LYS A 216 3.87 0.62 -38.85
C LYS A 216 4.33 0.85 -40.24
N ASN A 217 4.81 -0.19 -40.93
CA ASN A 217 5.01 -0.15 -42.37
C ASN A 217 3.67 0.12 -43.05
N ASN A 218 3.46 1.33 -43.52
CA ASN A 218 2.34 1.68 -44.42
C ASN A 218 2.63 1.18 -45.81
#